data_c3e1d4aef11ed428fb1e095353f4e7db
#
_entry.id   c3e1d4aef11ed428fb1e095353f4e7db
#
_cell.length_a   1.000
_cell.length_b   1.000
_cell.length_c   1.000
_cell.angle_alpha   90.00
_cell.angle_beta   90.00
_cell.angle_gamma   90.00
#
_symmetry.space_group_name_H-M   'P 1'
#
loop_
_entity.id
_entity.type
_entity.pdbx_description
1 polymer ?
#
loop_
_entity_poly.entity_id
_entity_poly.type
_entity_poly.pdbx_seq_one_letter_code
_entity_poly.pdbx_strand_id
1 'polypeptide(L)'
;KRGVEFNTRIRDGKCSDINIQNARGRIILREQAVQIPRRTLNSDIGSTTITMVYKEQNPQGAHLGLELGVRQIVLKELIEALPVIVEMAPMLTSFEGVVDCNMTAVTELDSLMNIRLPETTASCFLSGQNLVLLDGETFAEISKKLMFKNKQKNKIDSMSVEMILEDEKLMIFPFQISIDRYNAAVGGIQNLDMSFDYHITVLKSPVPFKLGLNITGTPDNIKIRLG
;
A
#
# COMPACT_ATOMS: atom_id res chain seq x y z
N LYS A 1 -22.37 -3.17 31.68
CA LYS A 1 -21.95 -4.39 31.00
C LYS A 1 -20.42 -4.50 31.10
N ARG A 2 -19.91 -5.61 31.72
CA ARG A 2 -18.48 -5.77 32.05
C ARG A 2 -17.80 -6.41 30.85
N GLY A 3 -16.80 -5.73 30.27
CA GLY A 3 -15.84 -6.35 29.36
C GLY A 3 -14.81 -7.17 30.12
N VAL A 4 -14.24 -8.18 29.47
CA VAL A 4 -13.12 -8.95 29.98
C VAL A 4 -11.84 -8.45 29.34
N GLU A 5 -10.85 -8.19 30.15
CA GLU A 5 -9.56 -7.68 29.73
C GLU A 5 -8.46 -8.73 29.98
N PHE A 6 -7.71 -9.04 28.94
CA PHE A 6 -6.60 -10.01 29.02
C PHE A 6 -5.27 -9.28 28.75
N ASN A 7 -4.31 -9.50 29.64
CA ASN A 7 -2.92 -9.16 29.36
C ASN A 7 -2.24 -10.36 28.71
N THR A 8 -1.79 -10.18 27.49
CA THR A 8 -1.12 -11.23 26.73
C THR A 8 0.35 -10.93 26.55
N ARG A 9 1.16 -11.97 26.59
CA ARG A 9 2.59 -11.93 26.25
C ARG A 9 2.90 -13.08 25.32
N ILE A 10 3.28 -12.75 24.10
CA ILE A 10 3.78 -13.71 23.11
C ILE A 10 5.29 -13.55 23.08
N ARG A 11 6.04 -14.57 23.41
CA ARG A 11 7.51 -14.56 23.30
C ARG A 11 7.91 -14.77 21.86
N ASP A 12 7.35 -15.79 21.24
CA ASP A 12 7.52 -16.14 19.85
C ASP A 12 6.18 -16.65 19.33
N GLY A 13 5.76 -16.15 18.18
CA GLY A 13 4.51 -16.53 17.54
C GLY A 13 4.59 -16.35 16.03
N LYS A 14 3.74 -17.06 15.29
CA LYS A 14 3.61 -16.92 13.85
C LYS A 14 2.19 -16.51 13.52
N CYS A 15 2.04 -15.45 12.72
CA CYS A 15 0.77 -15.01 12.17
C CYS A 15 0.90 -14.99 10.65
N SER A 16 0.18 -15.88 9.96
CA SER A 16 0.47 -16.17 8.56
C SER A 16 1.95 -16.53 8.40
N ASP A 17 2.70 -15.83 7.58
CA ASP A 17 4.15 -16.05 7.41
C ASP A 17 5.03 -15.05 8.19
N ILE A 18 4.43 -14.19 9.00
CA ILE A 18 5.15 -13.22 9.84
C ILE A 18 5.49 -13.83 11.20
N ASN A 19 6.76 -13.82 11.57
CA ASN A 19 7.22 -14.19 12.88
C ASN A 19 7.12 -12.98 13.83
N ILE A 20 6.35 -13.12 14.89
CA ILE A 20 6.15 -12.09 15.91
C ILE A 20 7.00 -12.45 17.12
N GLN A 21 7.84 -11.51 17.55
CA GLN A 21 8.70 -11.69 18.73
C GLN A 21 8.37 -10.69 19.81
N ASN A 22 8.38 -11.17 21.07
CA ASN A 22 8.23 -10.34 22.26
C ASN A 22 7.01 -9.40 22.26
N ALA A 23 5.90 -9.82 21.66
CA ALA A 23 4.67 -9.06 21.69
C ALA A 23 4.04 -9.06 23.08
N ARG A 24 3.74 -7.89 23.60
CA ARG A 24 2.98 -7.70 24.83
C ARG A 24 1.76 -6.89 24.52
N GLY A 25 0.60 -7.34 24.94
CA GLY A 25 -0.62 -6.65 24.60
C GLY A 25 -1.75 -6.85 25.58
N ARG A 26 -2.72 -5.97 25.44
CA ARG A 26 -4.00 -6.05 26.10
C ARG A 26 -5.05 -6.33 25.05
N ILE A 27 -5.87 -7.33 25.26
CA ILE A 27 -7.04 -7.65 24.45
C ILE A 27 -8.25 -7.36 25.31
N ILE A 28 -9.19 -6.60 24.76
CA ILE A 28 -10.44 -6.25 25.44
C ILE A 28 -11.57 -6.94 24.69
N LEU A 29 -12.29 -7.83 25.40
CA LEU A 29 -13.50 -8.46 24.88
C LEU A 29 -14.72 -7.74 25.44
N ARG A 30 -15.59 -7.22 24.57
CA ARG A 30 -16.86 -6.61 24.95
C ARG A 30 -17.93 -7.02 23.95
N GLU A 31 -19.02 -7.63 24.44
CA GLU A 31 -20.29 -7.83 23.69
C GLU A 31 -20.09 -8.10 22.18
N GLN A 32 -19.52 -9.24 21.81
CA GLN A 32 -19.23 -9.62 20.40
C GLN A 32 -18.15 -8.77 19.72
N ALA A 33 -17.39 -7.98 20.46
CA ALA A 33 -16.27 -7.21 19.93
C ALA A 33 -14.96 -7.59 20.60
N VAL A 34 -13.90 -7.67 19.78
CA VAL A 34 -12.52 -7.81 20.20
C VAL A 34 -11.80 -6.50 19.86
N GLN A 35 -11.14 -5.91 20.84
CA GLN A 35 -10.37 -4.69 20.66
C GLN A 35 -8.92 -4.94 21.05
N ILE A 36 -8.01 -4.60 20.15
CA ILE A 36 -6.57 -4.53 20.41
C ILE A 36 -6.19 -3.06 20.38
N PRO A 37 -6.04 -2.40 21.53
CA PRO A 37 -5.54 -1.03 21.57
C PRO A 37 -4.12 -0.95 21.02
N ARG A 38 -3.72 0.20 20.53
CA ARG A 38 -2.43 0.46 19.90
C ARG A 38 -1.27 -0.31 20.54
N ARG A 39 -0.58 -1.12 19.74
CA ARG A 39 0.56 -1.95 20.13
C ARG A 39 1.69 -1.84 19.15
N THR A 40 2.91 -1.87 19.67
CA THR A 40 4.10 -2.02 18.86
C THR A 40 4.56 -3.46 18.97
N LEU A 41 4.77 -4.08 17.83
CA LEU A 41 5.28 -5.43 17.67
C LEU A 41 6.61 -5.35 16.96
N ASN A 42 7.59 -6.11 17.42
CA ASN A 42 8.80 -6.35 16.66
C ASN A 42 8.62 -7.67 15.91
N SER A 43 8.87 -7.64 14.63
CA SER A 43 8.80 -8.80 13.75
C SER A 43 10.07 -8.89 12.91
N ASP A 44 10.23 -9.98 12.22
CA ASP A 44 11.32 -10.18 11.24
C ASP A 44 11.22 -9.20 10.05
N ILE A 45 10.02 -8.66 9.77
CA ILE A 45 9.78 -7.69 8.70
C ILE A 45 9.89 -6.21 9.15
N GLY A 46 10.18 -5.95 10.42
CA GLY A 46 10.37 -4.57 10.93
C GLY A 46 9.55 -4.26 12.18
N SER A 47 9.56 -2.98 12.58
CA SER A 47 8.75 -2.49 13.70
C SER A 47 7.33 -2.16 13.22
N THR A 48 6.35 -2.86 13.78
CA THR A 48 4.94 -2.74 13.41
C THR A 48 4.12 -2.21 14.58
N THR A 49 3.30 -1.20 14.34
CA THR A 49 2.30 -0.70 15.28
C THR A 49 0.91 -1.07 14.76
N ILE A 50 0.10 -1.69 15.58
CA ILE A 50 -1.25 -2.14 15.21
C ILE A 50 -2.29 -1.67 16.23
N THR A 51 -3.45 -1.23 15.73
CA THR A 51 -4.70 -1.04 16.47
C THR A 51 -5.78 -1.81 15.72
N MET A 52 -6.60 -2.58 16.42
CA MET A 52 -7.64 -3.37 15.76
C MET A 52 -8.94 -3.35 16.58
N VAL A 53 -10.05 -3.25 15.88
CA VAL A 53 -11.40 -3.46 16.40
C VAL A 53 -12.12 -4.45 15.49
N TYR A 54 -12.42 -5.60 16.02
CA TYR A 54 -13.23 -6.63 15.37
C TYR A 54 -14.57 -6.72 16.06
N LYS A 55 -15.67 -6.70 15.30
CA LYS A 55 -17.03 -6.84 15.83
C LYS A 55 -17.79 -7.85 14.99
N GLU A 56 -18.20 -8.94 15.63
CA GLU A 56 -19.04 -9.95 14.99
C GLU A 56 -20.42 -9.37 14.64
N GLN A 57 -20.88 -9.66 13.43
CA GLN A 57 -22.23 -9.35 12.93
C GLN A 57 -22.91 -10.68 12.54
N ASN A 58 -23.61 -11.31 13.49
CA ASN A 58 -24.29 -12.58 13.25
C ASN A 58 -25.47 -12.43 12.27
N PRO A 59 -25.67 -13.37 11.32
CA PRO A 59 -24.85 -14.52 10.90
C PRO A 59 -23.96 -14.25 9.68
N GLN A 60 -23.71 -13.00 9.31
CA GLN A 60 -23.28 -12.58 7.98
C GLN A 60 -21.77 -12.25 7.87
N GLY A 61 -21.01 -12.36 8.94
CA GLY A 61 -19.60 -12.02 8.96
C GLY A 61 -19.22 -11.10 10.11
N ALA A 62 -18.25 -10.21 9.88
CA ALA A 62 -17.75 -9.31 10.91
C ALA A 62 -17.31 -7.96 10.33
N HIS A 63 -17.39 -6.94 11.17
CA HIS A 63 -16.82 -5.62 10.89
C HIS A 63 -15.41 -5.53 11.46
N LEU A 64 -14.45 -5.08 10.65
CA LEU A 64 -13.04 -4.93 11.02
C LEU A 64 -12.58 -3.49 10.80
N GLY A 65 -12.11 -2.85 11.85
CA GLY A 65 -11.34 -1.61 11.80
C GLY A 65 -9.88 -1.89 12.13
N LEU A 66 -8.96 -1.39 11.32
CA LEU A 66 -7.52 -1.63 11.44
C LEU A 66 -6.74 -0.32 11.26
N GLU A 67 -5.78 -0.08 12.15
CA GLU A 67 -4.71 0.90 11.94
C GLU A 67 -3.39 0.14 11.97
N LEU A 68 -2.57 0.30 10.95
CA LEU A 68 -1.28 -0.35 10.80
C LEU A 68 -0.21 0.69 10.49
N GLY A 69 0.85 0.69 11.28
CA GLY A 69 2.05 1.46 11.02
C GLY A 69 3.26 0.52 10.95
N VAL A 70 3.95 0.52 9.84
CA VAL A 70 5.17 -0.30 9.64
C VAL A 70 6.31 0.62 9.26
N ARG A 71 7.46 0.41 9.86
CA ARG A 71 8.67 1.21 9.57
C ARG A 71 9.81 0.33 9.12
N GLN A 72 10.53 0.81 8.12
CA GLN A 72 11.73 0.18 7.56
C GLN A 72 11.46 -1.27 7.09
N ILE A 73 10.32 -1.48 6.43
CA ILE A 73 9.97 -2.78 5.87
C ILE A 73 10.43 -2.88 4.41
N VAL A 74 10.93 -4.04 4.03
CA VAL A 74 11.15 -4.37 2.62
C VAL A 74 9.78 -4.52 1.94
N LEU A 75 9.54 -3.76 0.88
CA LEU A 75 8.23 -3.70 0.21
C LEU A 75 7.75 -5.09 -0.26
N LYS A 76 8.67 -5.91 -0.75
CA LYS A 76 8.36 -7.29 -1.14
C LYS A 76 7.82 -8.11 0.04
N GLU A 77 8.44 -8.01 1.21
CA GLU A 77 8.00 -8.71 2.43
C GLU A 77 6.63 -8.21 2.91
N LEU A 78 6.35 -6.91 2.78
CA LEU A 78 5.03 -6.36 3.07
C LEU A 78 3.94 -6.95 2.16
N ILE A 79 4.23 -7.05 0.86
CA ILE A 79 3.31 -7.62 -0.13
C ILE A 79 3.08 -9.13 0.13
N GLU A 80 4.14 -9.87 0.44
CA GLU A 80 4.05 -11.30 0.76
C GLU A 80 3.25 -11.53 2.05
N ALA A 81 3.41 -10.66 3.04
CA ALA A 81 2.67 -10.74 4.31
C ALA A 81 1.19 -10.37 4.19
N LEU A 82 0.85 -9.48 3.26
CA LEU A 82 -0.50 -8.95 3.03
C LEU A 82 -0.86 -9.03 1.53
N PRO A 83 -1.17 -10.22 0.99
CA PRO A 83 -1.45 -10.41 -0.44
C PRO A 83 -2.59 -9.53 -0.98
N VAL A 84 -3.55 -9.13 -0.14
CA VAL A 84 -4.64 -8.21 -0.49
C VAL A 84 -4.13 -6.86 -1.01
N ILE A 85 -2.91 -6.45 -0.66
CA ILE A 85 -2.28 -5.23 -1.19
C ILE A 85 -2.14 -5.30 -2.71
N VAL A 86 -1.84 -6.48 -3.27
CA VAL A 86 -1.70 -6.65 -4.74
C VAL A 86 -3.04 -6.50 -5.45
N GLU A 87 -4.12 -6.94 -4.81
CA GLU A 87 -5.47 -6.77 -5.37
C GLU A 87 -5.91 -5.30 -5.39
N MET A 88 -5.53 -4.53 -4.37
CA MET A 88 -5.85 -3.10 -4.26
C MET A 88 -4.91 -2.21 -5.07
N ALA A 89 -3.61 -2.51 -5.03
CA ALA A 89 -2.56 -1.66 -5.58
C ALA A 89 -1.49 -2.48 -6.33
N PRO A 90 -1.86 -3.11 -7.47
CA PRO A 90 -0.97 -4.02 -8.21
C PRO A 90 0.32 -3.33 -8.67
N MET A 91 0.32 -2.01 -8.88
CA MET A 91 1.50 -1.25 -9.26
C MET A 91 2.64 -1.34 -8.23
N LEU A 92 2.35 -1.63 -6.95
CA LEU A 92 3.38 -1.75 -5.93
C LEU A 92 4.35 -2.90 -6.19
N THR A 93 3.92 -3.92 -6.93
CA THR A 93 4.79 -5.04 -7.35
C THR A 93 5.88 -4.62 -8.31
N SER A 94 5.74 -3.46 -8.94
CA SER A 94 6.76 -2.89 -9.85
C SER A 94 7.90 -2.18 -9.11
N PHE A 95 7.86 -2.09 -7.78
CA PHE A 95 8.88 -1.42 -6.99
C PHE A 95 9.59 -2.38 -6.05
N GLU A 96 10.87 -2.11 -5.81
CA GLU A 96 11.70 -2.78 -4.82
C GLU A 96 12.36 -1.73 -3.91
N GLY A 97 12.48 -2.04 -2.64
CA GLY A 97 13.17 -1.19 -1.67
C GLY A 97 12.54 -1.25 -0.29
N VAL A 98 13.01 -0.36 0.58
CA VAL A 98 12.55 -0.23 1.96
C VAL A 98 11.60 0.94 2.08
N VAL A 99 10.46 0.71 2.73
CA VAL A 99 9.40 1.71 2.88
C VAL A 99 8.91 1.81 4.33
N ASP A 100 8.34 2.96 4.65
CA ASP A 100 7.48 3.18 5.79
C ASP A 100 6.04 3.23 5.29
N CYS A 101 5.13 2.57 6.00
CA CYS A 101 3.71 2.51 5.64
C CYS A 101 2.84 2.83 6.86
N ASN A 102 1.88 3.73 6.71
CA ASN A 102 0.80 3.96 7.65
C ASN A 102 -0.53 3.75 6.94
N MET A 103 -1.35 2.86 7.45
CA MET A 103 -2.62 2.50 6.86
C MET A 103 -3.72 2.50 7.91
N THR A 104 -4.88 3.00 7.52
CA THR A 104 -6.14 2.85 8.26
C THR A 104 -7.15 2.21 7.32
N ALA A 105 -7.84 1.18 7.78
CA ALA A 105 -8.84 0.49 6.97
C ALA A 105 -10.07 0.15 7.81
N VAL A 106 -11.23 0.20 7.16
CA VAL A 106 -12.50 -0.32 7.66
C VAL A 106 -13.07 -1.21 6.58
N THR A 107 -13.44 -2.43 6.93
CA THR A 107 -13.93 -3.43 5.98
C THR A 107 -14.94 -4.37 6.63
N GLU A 108 -15.72 -5.04 5.80
CA GLU A 108 -16.53 -6.18 6.20
C GLU A 108 -15.78 -7.48 5.88
N LEU A 109 -15.92 -8.47 6.76
CA LEU A 109 -15.43 -9.83 6.55
C LEU A 109 -16.61 -10.73 6.26
N ASP A 110 -16.44 -11.66 5.34
CA ASP A 110 -17.43 -12.71 5.09
C ASP A 110 -17.43 -13.78 6.21
N SER A 111 -18.30 -14.78 6.10
CA SER A 111 -18.40 -15.89 7.05
C SER A 111 -17.14 -16.77 7.10
N LEU A 112 -16.26 -16.68 6.11
CA LEU A 112 -14.97 -17.36 6.03
C LEU A 112 -13.81 -16.47 6.46
N MET A 113 -14.10 -15.26 6.96
CA MET A 113 -13.12 -14.26 7.40
C MET A 113 -12.30 -13.63 6.26
N ASN A 114 -12.78 -13.70 5.01
CA ASN A 114 -12.15 -13.00 3.89
C ASN A 114 -12.59 -11.53 3.88
N ILE A 115 -11.67 -10.64 3.50
CA ILE A 115 -11.94 -9.21 3.32
C ILE A 115 -12.87 -9.03 2.11
N ARG A 116 -13.92 -8.24 2.29
CA ARG A 116 -14.84 -7.84 1.23
C ARG A 116 -14.36 -6.52 0.64
N LEU A 117 -13.53 -6.59 -0.39
CA LEU A 117 -12.92 -5.40 -1.01
C LEU A 117 -13.95 -4.33 -1.45
N PRO A 118 -15.12 -4.66 -2.05
CA PRO A 118 -16.13 -3.67 -2.40
C PRO A 118 -16.65 -2.86 -1.22
N GLU A 119 -16.66 -3.44 -0.02
CA GLU A 119 -17.09 -2.77 1.23
C GLU A 119 -15.89 -2.25 2.05
N THR A 120 -14.72 -2.11 1.43
CA THR A 120 -13.51 -1.64 2.09
C THR A 120 -13.27 -0.16 1.81
N THR A 121 -13.10 0.60 2.89
CA THR A 121 -12.56 1.97 2.83
C THR A 121 -11.21 1.98 3.53
N ALA A 122 -10.19 2.53 2.89
CA ALA A 122 -8.86 2.61 3.46
C ALA A 122 -8.14 3.90 3.08
N SER A 123 -7.25 4.34 3.94
CA SER A 123 -6.26 5.36 3.62
C SER A 123 -4.87 4.80 3.88
N CYS A 124 -3.92 5.12 3.02
CA CYS A 124 -2.55 4.65 3.14
C CYS A 124 -1.59 5.80 2.81
N PHE A 125 -0.60 5.98 3.66
CA PHE A 125 0.57 6.81 3.40
C PHE A 125 1.79 5.91 3.32
N LEU A 126 2.46 5.91 2.16
CA LEU A 126 3.65 5.13 1.88
C LEU A 126 4.80 6.07 1.57
N SER A 127 5.94 5.88 2.20
CA SER A 127 7.16 6.63 1.90
C SER A 127 8.38 5.71 1.82
N GLY A 128 9.31 6.04 0.93
CA GLY A 128 10.53 5.28 0.74
C GLY A 128 11.63 6.10 0.10
N GLN A 129 12.86 5.62 0.25
CA GLN A 129 14.05 6.22 -0.36
C GLN A 129 14.84 5.15 -1.11
N ASN A 130 15.52 5.56 -2.16
CA ASN A 130 16.35 4.67 -2.97
C ASN A 130 15.58 3.44 -3.50
N LEU A 131 14.33 3.65 -3.89
CA LEU A 131 13.50 2.60 -4.48
C LEU A 131 13.99 2.27 -5.90
N VAL A 132 13.76 1.03 -6.32
CA VAL A 132 14.08 0.55 -7.66
C VAL A 132 12.79 0.21 -8.38
N LEU A 133 12.61 0.70 -9.61
CA LEU A 133 11.51 0.31 -10.49
C LEU A 133 11.91 -0.96 -11.25
N LEU A 134 11.20 -2.06 -11.01
CA LEU A 134 11.50 -3.40 -11.57
C LEU A 134 11.00 -3.59 -13.01
N ASP A 135 9.87 -2.94 -13.36
CA ASP A 135 9.31 -3.04 -14.70
C ASP A 135 10.14 -2.25 -15.71
N GLY A 136 11.17 -2.90 -16.24
CA GLY A 136 12.10 -2.33 -17.20
C GLY A 136 11.48 -1.97 -18.54
N GLU A 137 10.45 -2.69 -19.01
CA GLU A 137 9.81 -2.46 -20.31
C GLU A 137 8.91 -1.22 -20.27
N THR A 138 8.01 -1.14 -19.31
CA THR A 138 7.16 0.05 -19.11
C THR A 138 8.01 1.29 -18.82
N PHE A 139 9.04 1.17 -17.97
CA PHE A 139 9.96 2.28 -17.72
C PHE A 139 10.71 2.71 -18.98
N ALA A 140 11.18 1.76 -19.80
CA ALA A 140 11.86 2.06 -21.05
C ALA A 140 10.96 2.81 -22.05
N GLU A 141 9.68 2.42 -22.13
CA GLU A 141 8.70 3.10 -22.97
C GLU A 141 8.37 4.51 -22.48
N ILE A 142 8.14 4.67 -21.18
CA ILE A 142 7.97 5.99 -20.55
C ILE A 142 9.20 6.87 -20.80
N SER A 143 10.40 6.34 -20.56
CA SER A 143 11.67 7.04 -20.76
C SER A 143 11.88 7.48 -22.20
N LYS A 144 11.46 6.65 -23.17
CA LYS A 144 11.51 6.98 -24.59
C LYS A 144 10.57 8.13 -24.93
N LYS A 145 9.33 8.09 -24.44
CA LYS A 145 8.31 9.13 -24.69
C LYS A 145 8.67 10.45 -24.02
N LEU A 146 9.21 10.41 -22.82
CA LEU A 146 9.66 11.58 -22.06
C LEU A 146 11.08 12.05 -22.43
N MET A 147 11.74 11.40 -23.38
CA MET A 147 13.09 11.73 -23.86
C MET A 147 14.16 11.71 -22.76
N PHE A 148 14.04 10.79 -21.79
CA PHE A 148 15.04 10.62 -20.74
C PHE A 148 16.38 10.20 -21.36
N LYS A 149 17.45 10.91 -20.99
CA LYS A 149 18.81 10.61 -21.53
C LYS A 149 19.37 9.31 -20.98
N ASN A 150 19.10 8.99 -19.74
CA ASN A 150 19.63 7.79 -19.08
C ASN A 150 18.53 6.76 -18.84
N LYS A 151 18.26 5.93 -19.84
CA LYS A 151 17.18 4.92 -19.84
C LYS A 151 17.45 3.71 -18.92
N GLN A 152 18.66 3.61 -18.35
CA GLN A 152 19.04 2.48 -17.50
C GLN A 152 18.93 2.79 -16.00
N LYS A 153 18.74 4.06 -15.63
CA LYS A 153 18.59 4.45 -14.24
C LYS A 153 17.12 4.41 -13.84
N ASN A 154 16.71 3.28 -13.31
CA ASN A 154 15.37 3.03 -12.76
C ASN A 154 15.28 3.26 -11.24
N LYS A 155 16.23 4.01 -10.67
CA LYS A 155 16.28 4.31 -9.24
C LYS A 155 15.52 5.59 -8.95
N ILE A 156 14.60 5.49 -8.00
CA ILE A 156 13.82 6.61 -7.47
C ILE A 156 14.48 7.06 -6.17
N ASP A 157 14.94 8.31 -6.11
CA ASP A 157 15.66 8.83 -4.94
C ASP A 157 14.79 8.89 -3.71
N SER A 158 13.55 9.38 -3.87
CA SER A 158 12.55 9.41 -2.79
C SER A 158 11.13 9.38 -3.36
N MET A 159 10.24 8.78 -2.61
CA MET A 159 8.81 8.72 -2.90
C MET A 159 8.02 8.89 -1.61
N SER A 160 6.94 9.67 -1.68
CA SER A 160 5.97 9.81 -0.59
C SER A 160 4.61 9.95 -1.22
N VAL A 161 3.74 8.96 -1.02
CA VAL A 161 2.45 8.86 -1.69
C VAL A 161 1.33 8.65 -0.68
N GLU A 162 0.24 9.38 -0.87
CA GLU A 162 -1.01 9.21 -0.16
C GLU A 162 -2.03 8.55 -1.11
N MET A 163 -2.76 7.57 -0.58
CA MET A 163 -3.75 6.79 -1.33
C MET A 163 -5.02 6.62 -0.51
N ILE A 164 -6.17 6.67 -1.16
CA ILE A 164 -7.47 6.39 -0.54
C ILE A 164 -8.19 5.35 -1.39
N LEU A 165 -8.63 4.27 -0.74
CA LEU A 165 -9.53 3.27 -1.32
C LEU A 165 -10.95 3.58 -0.85
N GLU A 166 -11.84 3.83 -1.79
CA GLU A 166 -13.27 4.06 -1.56
C GLU A 166 -14.03 3.74 -2.85
N ASP A 167 -15.22 3.16 -2.72
CA ASP A 167 -16.09 2.81 -3.86
C ASP A 167 -15.37 2.01 -4.96
N GLU A 168 -14.63 0.99 -4.57
CA GLU A 168 -13.85 0.11 -5.46
C GLU A 168 -12.75 0.83 -6.26
N LYS A 169 -12.35 2.03 -5.84
CA LYS A 169 -11.33 2.85 -6.50
C LYS A 169 -10.24 3.24 -5.53
N LEU A 170 -9.00 2.92 -5.88
CA LEU A 170 -7.82 3.44 -5.21
C LEU A 170 -7.41 4.75 -5.87
N MET A 171 -7.68 5.86 -5.22
CA MET A 171 -7.22 7.18 -5.61
C MET A 171 -5.79 7.38 -5.14
N ILE A 172 -4.88 7.68 -6.06
CA ILE A 172 -3.47 7.97 -5.79
C ILE A 172 -3.28 9.46 -5.97
N PHE A 173 -3.11 10.17 -4.85
CA PHE A 173 -2.90 11.61 -4.89
C PHE A 173 -1.58 11.96 -5.57
N PRO A 174 -1.52 13.09 -6.29
CA PRO A 174 -0.31 13.50 -6.97
C PRO A 174 0.87 13.61 -6.01
N PHE A 175 1.92 12.84 -6.26
CA PHE A 175 3.17 12.84 -5.51
C PHE A 175 4.35 13.07 -6.44
N GLN A 176 5.45 13.59 -5.89
CA GLN A 176 6.65 13.84 -6.67
C GLN A 176 7.60 12.65 -6.59
N ILE A 177 8.20 12.33 -7.74
CA ILE A 177 9.31 11.39 -7.84
C ILE A 177 10.51 12.09 -8.47
N SER A 178 11.70 11.72 -8.03
CA SER A 178 12.96 12.17 -8.60
C SER A 178 13.71 10.98 -9.17
N ILE A 179 13.98 11.02 -10.47
CA ILE A 179 14.74 9.99 -11.19
C ILE A 179 15.85 10.67 -11.98
N ASP A 180 17.11 10.47 -11.60
CA ASP A 180 18.26 11.14 -12.17
C ASP A 180 18.11 12.68 -12.12
N ARG A 181 17.98 13.34 -13.25
CA ARG A 181 17.80 14.81 -13.38
C ARG A 181 16.36 15.25 -13.63
N TYR A 182 15.43 14.32 -13.60
CA TYR A 182 14.02 14.56 -13.85
C TYR A 182 13.24 14.54 -12.55
N ASN A 183 12.35 15.50 -12.40
CA ASN A 183 11.31 15.48 -11.38
C ASN A 183 9.97 15.36 -12.07
N ALA A 184 9.14 14.46 -11.61
CA ALA A 184 7.81 14.25 -12.13
C ALA A 184 6.79 14.20 -11.00
N ALA A 185 5.56 14.65 -11.27
CA ALA A 185 4.40 14.39 -10.45
C ALA A 185 3.64 13.21 -11.07
N VAL A 186 3.28 12.25 -10.24
CA VAL A 186 2.53 11.05 -10.62
C VAL A 186 1.28 10.96 -9.77
N GLY A 187 0.14 10.62 -10.37
CA GLY A 187 -1.10 10.39 -9.66
C GLY A 187 -2.11 9.70 -10.56
N GLY A 188 -3.28 9.35 -10.03
CA GLY A 188 -4.33 8.71 -10.82
C GLY A 188 -5.26 7.82 -10.03
N ILE A 189 -5.92 6.93 -10.73
CA ILE A 189 -6.91 6.01 -10.18
C ILE A 189 -6.58 4.58 -10.62
N GLN A 190 -6.64 3.66 -9.67
CA GLN A 190 -6.64 2.22 -9.88
C GLN A 190 -8.01 1.67 -9.47
N ASN A 191 -8.71 1.00 -10.37
CA ASN A 191 -9.95 0.31 -10.03
C ASN A 191 -9.69 -1.14 -9.58
N LEU A 192 -10.57 -1.71 -8.77
CA LEU A 192 -10.46 -3.10 -8.32
C LEU A 192 -10.65 -4.13 -9.47
N ASP A 193 -11.22 -3.71 -10.60
CA ASP A 193 -11.28 -4.51 -11.83
C ASP A 193 -9.96 -4.54 -12.62
N MET A 194 -8.87 -4.04 -12.02
CA MET A 194 -7.51 -3.92 -12.57
C MET A 194 -7.36 -2.85 -13.65
N SER A 195 -8.41 -2.12 -14.03
CA SER A 195 -8.28 -0.97 -14.92
C SER A 195 -7.68 0.23 -14.19
N PHE A 196 -6.92 1.07 -14.91
CA PHE A 196 -6.26 2.24 -14.33
C PHE A 196 -6.21 3.43 -15.29
N ASP A 197 -6.09 4.61 -14.67
CA ASP A 197 -5.84 5.89 -15.35
C ASP A 197 -4.82 6.67 -14.52
N TYR A 198 -3.56 6.65 -14.96
CA TYR A 198 -2.45 7.36 -14.32
C TYR A 198 -1.98 8.51 -15.18
N HIS A 199 -1.56 9.58 -14.51
CA HIS A 199 -0.99 10.75 -15.15
C HIS A 199 0.40 11.04 -14.60
N ILE A 200 1.36 11.26 -15.49
CA ILE A 200 2.72 11.68 -15.18
C ILE A 200 2.96 13.04 -15.77
N THR A 201 3.30 14.04 -14.96
CA THR A 201 3.70 15.37 -15.40
C THR A 201 5.18 15.60 -15.09
N VAL A 202 5.99 15.85 -16.09
CA VAL A 202 7.39 16.21 -15.90
C VAL A 202 7.49 17.64 -15.43
N LEU A 203 7.91 17.86 -14.18
CA LEU A 203 8.03 19.19 -13.55
C LEU A 203 9.37 19.84 -13.86
N LYS A 204 10.44 19.04 -13.90
CA LYS A 204 11.79 19.48 -14.22
C LYS A 204 12.41 18.53 -15.22
N SER A 205 12.84 19.06 -16.33
CA SER A 205 13.46 18.34 -17.44
C SER A 205 14.59 19.19 -18.01
N PRO A 206 15.64 18.58 -18.56
CA PRO A 206 16.66 19.30 -19.32
C PRO A 206 16.15 19.85 -20.66
N VAL A 207 14.91 19.52 -21.06
CA VAL A 207 14.25 20.07 -22.25
C VAL A 207 13.32 21.23 -21.87
N PRO A 208 13.19 22.29 -22.73
CA PRO A 208 12.52 23.54 -22.36
C PRO A 208 10.98 23.49 -22.43
N PHE A 209 10.36 22.34 -22.51
CA PHE A 209 8.90 22.20 -22.59
C PHE A 209 8.37 21.22 -21.54
N LYS A 210 7.14 21.46 -21.11
CA LYS A 210 6.42 20.56 -20.21
C LYS A 210 5.98 19.33 -21.00
N LEU A 211 6.22 18.16 -20.43
CA LEU A 211 5.79 16.88 -20.97
C LEU A 211 4.86 16.21 -19.97
N GLY A 212 3.77 15.64 -20.46
CA GLY A 212 2.87 14.82 -19.69
C GLY A 212 2.63 13.48 -20.38
N LEU A 213 2.27 12.47 -19.60
CA LEU A 213 1.85 11.15 -20.09
C LEU A 213 0.56 10.75 -19.40
N ASN A 214 -0.36 10.23 -20.18
CA ASN A 214 -1.51 9.49 -19.69
C ASN A 214 -1.27 8.00 -19.93
N ILE A 215 -1.37 7.20 -18.87
CA ILE A 215 -1.16 5.77 -18.88
C ILE A 215 -2.47 5.12 -18.46
N THR A 216 -3.17 4.50 -19.41
CA THR A 216 -4.51 3.94 -19.19
C THR A 216 -4.55 2.47 -19.62
N GLY A 217 -5.52 1.73 -19.11
CA GLY A 217 -5.78 0.36 -19.53
C GLY A 217 -5.84 -0.63 -18.38
N THR A 218 -5.31 -1.80 -18.61
CA THR A 218 -5.14 -2.91 -17.66
C THR A 218 -3.71 -3.44 -17.74
N PRO A 219 -3.22 -4.24 -16.78
CA PRO A 219 -1.86 -4.80 -16.83
C PRO A 219 -1.52 -5.49 -18.15
N ASP A 220 -2.50 -6.16 -18.78
CA ASP A 220 -2.32 -6.88 -20.05
C ASP A 220 -2.44 -5.99 -21.29
N ASN A 221 -2.94 -4.77 -21.14
CA ASN A 221 -3.18 -3.84 -22.26
C ASN A 221 -2.95 -2.39 -21.84
N ILE A 222 -1.68 -2.00 -21.73
CA ILE A 222 -1.25 -0.68 -21.33
C ILE A 222 -1.21 0.26 -22.53
N LYS A 223 -1.84 1.43 -22.41
CA LYS A 223 -1.84 2.50 -23.43
C LYS A 223 -1.14 3.72 -22.86
N ILE A 224 -0.06 4.16 -23.51
CA ILE A 224 0.72 5.33 -23.10
C ILE A 224 0.57 6.42 -24.17
N ARG A 225 0.03 7.58 -23.79
CA ARG A 225 -0.18 8.73 -24.69
C ARG A 225 0.49 9.98 -24.11
N LEU A 226 0.99 10.84 -24.99
CA LEU A 226 1.37 12.20 -24.60
C LEU A 226 0.12 12.98 -24.21
N GLY A 227 0.16 13.69 -23.05
CA GLY A 227 -0.91 14.49 -22.48
C GLY A 227 -0.49 15.95 -22.31
#